data_7f624ffbcef75cd9ce68eb8024a5cf3d
#
_entry.id   7f624ffbcef75cd9ce68eb8024a5cf3d
#
_cell.length_a   1.000
_cell.length_b   1.000
_cell.length_c   1.000
_cell.angle_alpha   90.00
_cell.angle_beta   90.00
_cell.angle_gamma   90.00
#
_symmetry.space_group_name_H-M   'P 1'
#
loop_
_entity.id
_entity.type
_entity.pdbx_description
1 polymer ?
#
loop_
_entity_poly.entity_id
_entity_poly.type
_entity_poly.pdbx_seq_one_letter_code
_entity_poly.pdbx_strand_id
1 'polypeptide(L)'
;MLGTHIGDSPCHATGRRHTLQFRALTALFGHMGIELDPVRADAEQQASFAHYIALYKQLRPLLHHGRAFRIDAEQPGQLIHGVIAEDASTAVVLISQPTLPEYALCGQLRVPGLTPARRYRARSGINPTAYANRATAR
;
A
#
# COMPACT_ATOMS: atom_id res chain seq x y z
N MET A 1 -10.21 16.54 -3.58
CA MET A 1 -10.42 15.10 -3.86
C MET A 1 -9.26 14.65 -4.74
N LEU A 2 -8.52 13.59 -4.35
CA LEU A 2 -7.39 13.04 -5.11
C LEU A 2 -7.84 11.78 -5.85
N GLY A 3 -7.92 11.84 -7.19
CA GLY A 3 -8.11 10.66 -8.03
C GLY A 3 -6.78 9.96 -8.26
N THR A 4 -6.79 8.63 -8.19
CA THR A 4 -5.63 7.76 -8.40
C THR A 4 -6.03 6.60 -9.29
N HIS A 5 -5.11 6.09 -10.11
CA HIS A 5 -5.44 5.01 -11.06
C HIS A 5 -4.40 3.90 -11.01
N ILE A 6 -4.87 2.67 -11.18
CA ILE A 6 -4.02 1.57 -11.57
C ILE A 6 -3.89 1.65 -13.10
N GLY A 7 -2.85 2.33 -13.56
CA GLY A 7 -2.59 2.50 -14.98
C GLY A 7 -1.94 1.27 -15.62
N ASP A 8 -1.70 1.33 -16.92
CA ASP A 8 -1.09 0.24 -17.70
C ASP A 8 0.40 0.05 -17.40
N SER A 9 0.98 -1.07 -17.81
CA SER A 9 2.41 -1.35 -17.72
C SER A 9 2.92 -1.96 -19.03
N PRO A 10 3.84 -1.28 -19.71
CA PRO A 10 4.58 -0.08 -19.31
C PRO A 10 3.71 1.18 -19.24
N CYS A 11 4.11 2.11 -18.37
CA CYS A 11 3.49 3.44 -18.30
C CYS A 11 3.68 4.16 -19.64
N HIS A 12 2.61 4.61 -20.27
CA HIS A 12 2.64 5.26 -21.59
C HIS A 12 3.48 6.56 -21.61
N ALA A 13 3.53 7.30 -20.51
CA ALA A 13 4.25 8.56 -20.43
C ALA A 13 5.76 8.40 -20.19
N THR A 14 6.17 7.36 -19.45
CA THR A 14 7.57 7.21 -18.98
C THR A 14 8.25 5.95 -19.44
N GLY A 15 7.51 5.00 -20.02
CA GLY A 15 8.01 3.66 -20.38
C GLY A 15 8.36 2.76 -19.18
N ARG A 16 8.22 3.25 -17.95
CA ARG A 16 8.57 2.49 -16.74
C ARG A 16 7.63 1.31 -16.55
N ARG A 17 8.21 0.20 -16.09
CA ARG A 17 7.47 -1.01 -15.74
C ARG A 17 7.44 -1.18 -14.24
N HIS A 18 6.24 -1.28 -13.68
CA HIS A 18 6.01 -1.57 -12.27
C HIS A 18 5.08 -2.77 -12.13
N THR A 19 5.27 -3.54 -11.07
CA THR A 19 4.35 -4.64 -10.75
C THR A 19 2.94 -4.14 -10.51
N LEU A 20 1.94 -4.97 -10.74
CA LEU A 20 0.55 -4.64 -10.44
C LEU A 20 0.38 -4.27 -8.96
N GLN A 21 1.04 -5.01 -8.06
CA GLN A 21 1.07 -4.72 -6.63
C GLN A 21 1.52 -3.29 -6.34
N PHE A 22 2.66 -2.86 -6.91
CA PHE A 22 3.19 -1.51 -6.67
C PHE A 22 2.20 -0.44 -7.14
N ARG A 23 1.63 -0.60 -8.35
CA ARG A 23 0.65 0.33 -8.92
C ARG A 23 -0.63 0.39 -8.08
N ALA A 24 -1.16 -0.77 -7.68
CA ALA A 24 -2.38 -0.86 -6.89
C ALA A 24 -2.21 -0.26 -5.48
N LEU A 25 -1.12 -0.57 -4.78
CA LEU A 25 -0.85 -0.03 -3.44
C LEU A 25 -0.58 1.48 -3.47
N THR A 26 0.07 1.98 -4.54
CA THR A 26 0.24 3.42 -4.73
C THR A 26 -1.10 4.12 -4.97
N ALA A 27 -2.01 3.50 -5.72
CA ALA A 27 -3.33 4.05 -6.01
C ALA A 27 -4.29 3.96 -4.80
N LEU A 28 -4.01 3.13 -3.81
CA LEU A 28 -4.91 2.79 -2.71
C LEU A 28 -5.36 4.01 -1.88
N PHE A 29 -4.47 5.01 -1.70
CA PHE A 29 -4.69 6.14 -0.80
C PHE A 29 -5.48 7.31 -1.41
N GLY A 30 -5.95 7.16 -2.63
CA GLY A 30 -6.85 8.12 -3.28
C GLY A 30 -8.20 7.50 -3.63
N HIS A 31 -8.94 8.19 -4.49
CA HIS A 31 -10.12 7.61 -5.13
C HIS A 31 -9.64 6.67 -6.24
N MET A 32 -9.42 5.41 -5.87
CA MET A 32 -8.81 4.41 -6.72
C MET A 32 -9.72 4.03 -7.90
N GLY A 33 -9.23 4.21 -9.11
CA GLY A 33 -9.81 3.73 -10.37
C GLY A 33 -8.87 2.76 -11.09
N ILE A 34 -9.34 2.21 -12.19
CA ILE A 34 -8.57 1.37 -13.12
C ILE A 34 -8.56 2.08 -14.47
N GLU A 35 -7.38 2.35 -14.99
CA GLU A 35 -7.14 2.99 -16.29
C GLU A 35 -6.32 2.04 -17.18
N LEU A 36 -6.91 0.91 -17.50
CA LEU A 36 -6.36 -0.09 -18.42
C LEU A 36 -7.49 -1.00 -18.91
N ASP A 37 -7.21 -1.80 -19.94
CA ASP A 37 -8.16 -2.81 -20.45
C ASP A 37 -8.04 -4.11 -19.62
N PRO A 38 -8.98 -4.39 -18.71
CA PRO A 38 -8.92 -5.58 -17.85
C PRO A 38 -9.12 -6.90 -18.64
N VAL A 39 -9.63 -6.83 -19.85
CA VAL A 39 -9.83 -8.02 -20.71
C VAL A 39 -8.49 -8.56 -21.21
N ARG A 40 -7.47 -7.70 -21.31
CA ARG A 40 -6.11 -8.10 -21.71
C ARG A 40 -5.30 -8.70 -20.57
N ALA A 41 -5.79 -8.63 -19.35
CA ALA A 41 -5.11 -9.19 -18.20
C ALA A 41 -5.23 -10.72 -18.21
N ASP A 42 -4.15 -11.41 -17.92
CA ASP A 42 -4.17 -12.85 -17.69
C ASP A 42 -4.89 -13.20 -16.38
N ALA A 43 -5.14 -14.49 -16.15
CA ALA A 43 -5.89 -14.96 -14.99
C ALA A 43 -5.25 -14.57 -13.65
N GLU A 44 -3.91 -14.55 -13.55
CA GLU A 44 -3.19 -14.14 -12.36
C GLU A 44 -3.35 -12.63 -12.09
N GLN A 45 -3.23 -11.83 -13.14
CA GLN A 45 -3.45 -10.40 -13.06
C GLN A 45 -4.89 -10.08 -12.67
N GLN A 46 -5.88 -10.78 -13.26
CA GLN A 46 -7.29 -10.61 -12.92
C GLN A 46 -7.57 -10.93 -11.45
N ALA A 47 -7.00 -12.03 -10.93
CA ALA A 47 -7.11 -12.39 -9.52
C ALA A 47 -6.46 -11.33 -8.62
N SER A 48 -5.31 -10.79 -9.03
CA SER A 48 -4.63 -9.70 -8.32
C SER A 48 -5.46 -8.41 -8.33
N PHE A 49 -6.08 -8.04 -9.44
CA PHE A 49 -7.03 -6.91 -9.50
C PHE A 49 -8.19 -7.11 -8.54
N ALA A 50 -8.83 -8.28 -8.57
CA ALA A 50 -9.94 -8.58 -7.67
C ALA A 50 -9.53 -8.43 -6.19
N HIS A 51 -8.32 -8.90 -5.82
CA HIS A 51 -7.76 -8.75 -4.49
C HIS A 51 -7.62 -7.27 -4.08
N TYR A 52 -6.97 -6.43 -4.91
CA TYR A 52 -6.73 -5.03 -4.55
C TYR A 52 -8.01 -4.19 -4.59
N ILE A 53 -8.96 -4.50 -5.46
CA ILE A 53 -10.28 -3.87 -5.45
C ILE A 53 -11.03 -4.22 -4.15
N ALA A 54 -11.00 -5.48 -3.73
CA ALA A 54 -11.62 -5.90 -2.47
C ALA A 54 -10.96 -5.22 -1.27
N LEU A 55 -9.63 -5.17 -1.24
CA LEU A 55 -8.86 -4.47 -0.21
C LEU A 55 -9.24 -2.98 -0.14
N TYR A 56 -9.30 -2.30 -1.30
CA TYR A 56 -9.73 -0.90 -1.35
C TYR A 56 -11.14 -0.70 -0.82
N LYS A 57 -12.09 -1.54 -1.25
CA LYS A 57 -13.48 -1.46 -0.78
C LYS A 57 -13.58 -1.64 0.74
N GLN A 58 -12.79 -2.54 1.31
CA GLN A 58 -12.72 -2.77 2.75
C GLN A 58 -12.12 -1.57 3.50
N LEU A 59 -11.06 -0.98 2.98
CA LEU A 59 -10.32 0.11 3.62
C LEU A 59 -10.91 1.50 3.32
N ARG A 60 -11.75 1.63 2.31
CA ARG A 60 -12.29 2.90 1.83
C ARG A 60 -12.87 3.80 2.92
N PRO A 61 -13.66 3.32 3.89
CA PRO A 61 -14.16 4.16 4.97
C PRO A 61 -13.02 4.80 5.78
N LEU A 62 -11.99 4.03 6.11
CA LEU A 62 -10.81 4.53 6.82
C LEU A 62 -10.02 5.52 5.96
N LEU A 63 -9.75 5.16 4.70
CA LEU A 63 -8.95 5.97 3.78
C LEU A 63 -9.53 7.37 3.53
N HIS A 64 -10.87 7.47 3.50
CA HIS A 64 -11.55 8.73 3.16
C HIS A 64 -12.00 9.56 4.36
N HIS A 65 -12.09 8.97 5.55
CA HIS A 65 -12.55 9.66 6.77
C HIS A 65 -11.48 9.73 7.86
N GLY A 66 -10.42 8.94 7.75
CA GLY A 66 -9.33 8.96 8.71
C GLY A 66 -8.39 10.15 8.51
N ARG A 67 -7.51 10.34 9.47
CA ARG A 67 -6.48 11.36 9.45
C ARG A 67 -5.22 10.83 8.76
N ALA A 68 -4.80 11.48 7.68
CA ALA A 68 -3.58 11.14 6.98
C ALA A 68 -2.33 11.54 7.79
N PHE A 69 -1.27 10.75 7.64
CA PHE A 69 0.05 11.05 8.22
C PHE A 69 1.17 10.63 7.27
N ARG A 70 2.34 11.23 7.47
CA ARG A 70 3.60 10.85 6.85
C ARG A 70 4.63 10.60 7.94
N ILE A 71 5.56 9.69 7.67
CA ILE A 71 6.69 9.40 8.55
C ILE A 71 7.96 9.61 7.73
N ASP A 72 8.91 10.37 8.29
CA ASP A 72 10.23 10.48 7.73
C ASP A 72 11.01 9.21 8.07
N ALA A 73 11.44 8.50 7.02
CA ALA A 73 12.12 7.22 7.15
C ALA A 73 13.59 7.42 7.46
N GLU A 74 14.16 6.55 8.29
CA GLU A 74 15.61 6.48 8.52
C GLU A 74 16.35 5.94 7.29
N GLN A 75 15.69 5.07 6.52
CA GLN A 75 16.21 4.49 5.29
C GLN A 75 16.10 5.49 4.14
N PRO A 76 17.22 5.88 3.48
CA PRO A 76 17.19 6.75 2.32
C PRO A 76 16.30 6.21 1.20
N GLY A 77 15.54 7.10 0.58
CA GLY A 77 14.62 6.76 -0.51
C GLY A 77 13.36 5.99 -0.11
N GLN A 78 13.17 5.68 1.17
CA GLN A 78 11.94 5.06 1.65
C GLN A 78 10.85 6.11 1.86
N LEU A 79 9.66 5.81 1.40
CA LEU A 79 8.48 6.65 1.56
C LEU A 79 7.48 5.93 2.47
N ILE A 80 7.08 6.58 3.56
CA ILE A 80 6.12 6.03 4.50
C ILE A 80 4.99 7.02 4.73
N HIS A 81 3.78 6.59 4.48
CA HIS A 81 2.57 7.37 4.80
C HIS A 81 1.41 6.44 5.15
N GLY A 82 0.39 7.00 5.71
CA GLY A 82 -0.77 6.22 6.09
C GLY A 82 -1.98 7.06 6.48
N VAL A 83 -3.01 6.38 6.90
CA VAL A 83 -4.24 6.95 7.44
C VAL A 83 -4.58 6.22 8.73
N ILE A 84 -4.96 6.96 9.75
CA ILE A 84 -5.41 6.44 11.04
C ILE A 84 -6.85 6.88 11.31
N ALA A 85 -7.66 5.98 11.87
CA ALA A 85 -9.01 6.31 12.33
C ALA A 85 -8.97 7.36 13.46
N GLU A 86 -9.99 8.20 13.55
CA GLU A 86 -10.06 9.26 14.57
C GLU A 86 -10.01 8.70 16.00
N ASP A 87 -10.60 7.53 16.24
CA ASP A 87 -10.59 6.82 17.52
C ASP A 87 -9.31 6.01 17.78
N ALA A 88 -8.32 6.14 16.92
CA ALA A 88 -7.08 5.38 16.95
C ALA A 88 -7.26 3.86 16.98
N SER A 89 -8.40 3.31 16.54
CA SER A 89 -8.69 1.87 16.55
C SER A 89 -7.95 1.12 15.46
N THR A 90 -7.71 1.76 14.33
CA THR A 90 -7.16 1.14 13.12
C THR A 90 -6.31 2.14 12.35
N ALA A 91 -5.23 1.67 11.77
CA ALA A 91 -4.42 2.43 10.83
C ALA A 91 -4.05 1.57 9.63
N VAL A 92 -3.87 2.19 8.47
CA VAL A 92 -3.25 1.59 7.30
C VAL A 92 -2.00 2.39 6.95
N VAL A 93 -0.91 1.67 6.69
CA VAL A 93 0.41 2.25 6.40
C VAL A 93 0.94 1.68 5.10
N LEU A 94 1.39 2.53 4.20
CA LEU A 94 2.17 2.15 3.04
C LEU A 94 3.64 2.45 3.31
N ILE A 95 4.47 1.42 3.14
CA ILE A 95 5.93 1.53 3.14
C ILE A 95 6.38 1.20 1.72
N SER A 96 6.98 2.16 1.05
CA SER A 96 7.47 2.01 -0.32
C SER A 96 8.97 2.26 -0.37
N GLN A 97 9.72 1.38 -1.03
CA GLN A 97 11.15 1.50 -1.26
C GLN A 97 11.40 1.52 -2.77
N PRO A 98 11.31 2.69 -3.45
CA PRO A 98 11.47 2.80 -4.90
C PRO A 98 12.90 2.58 -5.37
N THR A 99 13.87 2.78 -4.50
CA THR A 99 15.31 2.65 -4.75
C THR A 99 15.90 1.47 -3.99
N LEU A 100 17.11 1.05 -4.37
CA LEU A 100 17.83 0.03 -3.61
C LEU A 100 18.06 0.54 -2.17
N PRO A 101 17.71 -0.25 -1.14
CA PRO A 101 17.92 0.14 0.24
C PRO A 101 19.42 0.19 0.59
N GLU A 102 19.83 1.17 1.37
CA GLU A 102 21.22 1.28 1.85
C GLU A 102 21.47 0.36 3.05
N TYR A 103 20.44 0.12 3.87
CA TYR A 103 20.53 -0.71 5.05
C TYR A 103 19.79 -2.03 4.85
N ALA A 104 20.38 -3.13 5.30
CA ALA A 104 19.79 -4.46 5.20
C ALA A 104 18.52 -4.64 6.05
N LEU A 105 18.39 -3.87 7.13
CA LEU A 105 17.24 -3.90 8.03
C LEU A 105 16.53 -2.55 8.00
N CYS A 106 15.23 -2.57 7.81
CA CYS A 106 14.40 -1.41 8.07
C CYS A 106 14.40 -1.13 9.57
N GLY A 107 14.62 0.11 9.97
CA GLY A 107 14.55 0.55 11.37
C GLY A 107 13.16 0.32 11.98
N GLN A 108 12.97 0.80 13.20
CA GLN A 108 11.68 0.71 13.88
C GLN A 108 10.68 1.70 13.29
N LEU A 109 9.49 1.21 12.93
CA LEU A 109 8.40 2.05 12.49
C LEU A 109 7.52 2.46 13.67
N ARG A 110 7.49 3.75 13.97
CA ARG A 110 6.55 4.34 14.94
C ARG A 110 5.37 4.95 14.21
N VAL A 111 4.20 4.33 14.32
CA VAL A 111 2.99 4.84 13.69
C VAL A 111 2.38 5.94 14.56
N PRO A 112 2.31 7.21 14.07
CA PRO A 112 1.79 8.32 14.86
C PRO A 112 0.29 8.17 15.10
N GLY A 113 -0.14 8.65 16.26
CA GLY A 113 -1.56 8.70 16.63
C GLY A 113 -2.14 7.40 17.17
N LEU A 114 -1.39 6.29 17.18
CA LEU A 114 -1.80 5.09 17.91
C LEU A 114 -1.70 5.31 19.43
N THR A 115 -2.58 4.67 20.19
CA THR A 115 -2.61 4.78 21.66
C THR A 115 -1.53 3.87 22.27
N PRO A 116 -0.52 4.41 23.00
CA PRO A 116 0.61 3.61 23.49
C PRO A 116 0.23 2.43 24.39
N ALA A 117 -0.84 2.56 25.18
CA ALA A 117 -1.32 1.50 26.08
C ALA A 117 -2.16 0.43 25.39
N ARG A 118 -2.46 0.58 24.08
CA ARG A 118 -3.31 -0.34 23.33
C ARG A 118 -2.47 -1.32 22.53
N ARG A 119 -2.90 -2.58 22.51
CA ARG A 119 -2.29 -3.59 21.62
C ARG A 119 -2.96 -3.58 20.27
N TYR A 120 -2.15 -3.60 19.22
CA TYR A 120 -2.60 -3.64 17.83
C TYR A 120 -2.08 -4.91 17.15
N ARG A 121 -2.88 -5.45 16.22
CA ARG A 121 -2.47 -6.56 15.36
C ARG A 121 -2.07 -5.99 14.01
N ALA A 122 -0.83 -6.19 13.59
CA ALA A 122 -0.38 -5.87 12.24
C ALA A 122 -0.69 -7.01 11.28
N ARG A 123 -1.11 -6.66 10.06
CA ARG A 123 -1.32 -7.60 8.96
C ARG A 123 -0.76 -6.99 7.69
N SER A 124 -0.16 -7.80 6.82
CA SER A 124 0.22 -7.36 5.49
C SER A 124 -1.00 -7.37 4.56
N GLY A 125 -1.20 -6.28 3.82
CA GLY A 125 -2.19 -6.19 2.74
C GLY A 125 -1.66 -6.66 1.38
N ILE A 126 -0.42 -7.14 1.33
CA ILE A 126 0.19 -7.70 0.11
C ILE A 126 -0.43 -9.05 -0.18
N ASN A 127 -0.73 -9.32 -1.46
CA ASN A 127 -1.24 -10.61 -1.88
C ASN A 127 -0.27 -11.73 -1.49
N PRO A 128 -0.68 -12.71 -0.67
CA PRO A 128 0.21 -13.77 -0.17
C PRO A 128 0.76 -14.67 -1.27
N THR A 129 0.12 -14.76 -2.43
CA THR A 129 0.63 -15.51 -3.59
C THR A 129 1.81 -14.83 -4.27
N ALA A 130 2.02 -13.52 -4.08
CA ALA A 130 3.12 -12.78 -4.70
C ALA A 130 4.44 -12.86 -3.92
N TYR A 131 4.42 -13.24 -2.62
CA TYR A 131 5.60 -13.37 -1.78
C TYR A 131 5.41 -14.41 -0.67
N ALA A 132 5.79 -15.65 -0.94
CA ALA A 132 6.02 -16.67 0.08
C ALA A 132 7.35 -16.40 0.81
N ASN A 133 7.49 -15.23 1.44
CA ASN A 133 8.62 -14.96 2.33
C ASN A 133 8.12 -14.69 3.74
N ARG A 134 8.44 -15.64 4.60
CA ARG A 134 8.14 -15.71 6.03
C ARG A 134 8.68 -14.49 6.76
N ALA A 135 7.80 -13.61 7.20
CA ALA A 135 8.07 -12.78 8.36
C ALA A 135 7.46 -13.50 9.58
N THR A 136 8.24 -14.32 10.23
CA THR A 136 7.93 -14.75 11.60
C THR A 136 8.18 -13.55 12.51
N ALA A 137 7.13 -12.82 12.85
CA ALA A 137 7.16 -11.88 13.97
C ALA A 137 7.27 -12.70 15.26
N ARG A 138 8.38 -12.54 15.97
CA ARG A 138 8.52 -12.86 17.40
C ARG A 138 8.16 -11.64 18.24
#